data_7edb9dd3a4c29b642081e51d11fde198
#
_entry.id   7edb9dd3a4c29b642081e51d11fde198
#
_cell.length_a   1.000
_cell.length_b   1.000
_cell.length_c   1.000
_cell.angle_alpha   90.00
_cell.angle_beta   90.00
_cell.angle_gamma   90.00
#
_symmetry.space_group_name_H-M   'P 1'
#
loop_
_entity.id
_entity.type
_entity.pdbx_description
1 polymer ?
#
loop_
_entity_poly.entity_id
_entity_poly.type
_entity_poly.pdbx_seq_one_letter_code
_entity_poly.pdbx_strand_id
1 'polypeptide(L)'
;MVLKTIKNLRNQKLSKLISDELGLGFNQIQKIIRNKDVKVDGKRISKDVDLIIGEMVEIYFNEKPVKIVYEDDDIVVAFKPRNIETVSETLKDDLLSKLSKQINAKLFAVHRLDRNTEGLVCFAKNKQAKDSLDNAIKNRELEKFYIAKVIGVPEKKGEKLVAYLKKDEMKSMVFVSDKFQSGFDEIKTNYKVIQSDENFSILEVELVTGKTHQIRAHLAHIGYPILGDEKYGNVEFNRLYKKKYQSLCAYKLIFHFDRNDYLHRLDGTLIELDKNDIEFFKI
;
A
#
# COMPACT_ATOMS: atom_id res chain seq x y z
N MET A 1 -19.05 -1.67 -15.51
CA MET A 1 -19.60 -2.78 -14.69
C MET A 1 -19.20 -4.08 -15.35
N VAL A 2 -18.40 -4.90 -14.68
CA VAL A 2 -17.99 -6.21 -15.22
C VAL A 2 -19.06 -7.21 -14.86
N LEU A 3 -19.62 -7.90 -15.86
CA LEU A 3 -20.51 -9.02 -15.66
C LEU A 3 -19.69 -10.31 -15.84
N LYS A 4 -19.58 -11.13 -14.82
CA LYS A 4 -19.03 -12.48 -14.93
C LYS A 4 -20.15 -13.50 -14.68
N THR A 5 -20.39 -14.38 -15.64
CA THR A 5 -21.35 -15.47 -15.52
C THR A 5 -20.59 -16.78 -15.33
N ILE A 6 -20.92 -17.53 -14.31
CA ILE A 6 -20.24 -18.76 -13.88
C ILE A 6 -21.27 -19.85 -13.65
N LYS A 7 -21.06 -21.03 -14.24
CA LYS A 7 -21.82 -22.23 -13.91
C LYS A 7 -21.17 -22.91 -12.70
N ASN A 8 -21.93 -23.08 -11.63
CA ASN A 8 -21.44 -23.77 -10.44
C ASN A 8 -21.24 -25.24 -10.68
N LEU A 9 -20.03 -25.76 -10.50
CA LEU A 9 -19.68 -27.17 -10.82
C LEU A 9 -19.65 -28.09 -9.61
N ARG A 10 -19.84 -27.56 -8.39
CA ARG A 10 -19.80 -28.33 -7.13
C ARG A 10 -20.64 -27.67 -6.05
N ASN A 11 -21.07 -28.45 -5.04
CA ASN A 11 -21.74 -27.88 -3.88
C ASN A 11 -20.74 -27.04 -3.06
N GLN A 12 -21.01 -25.75 -2.91
CA GLN A 12 -20.12 -24.82 -2.19
C GLN A 12 -20.86 -23.53 -1.79
N LYS A 13 -20.25 -22.75 -0.89
CA LYS A 13 -20.75 -21.41 -0.56
C LYS A 13 -20.58 -20.45 -1.76
N LEU A 14 -21.55 -19.53 -1.94
CA LEU A 14 -21.46 -18.46 -2.93
C LEU A 14 -20.19 -17.63 -2.76
N SER A 15 -19.85 -17.29 -1.52
CA SER A 15 -18.60 -16.57 -1.21
C SER A 15 -17.35 -17.34 -1.66
N LYS A 16 -17.35 -18.66 -1.53
CA LYS A 16 -16.25 -19.51 -1.97
C LYS A 16 -16.10 -19.50 -3.50
N LEU A 17 -17.22 -19.65 -4.24
CA LEU A 17 -17.21 -19.54 -5.70
C LEU A 17 -16.66 -18.18 -6.16
N ILE A 18 -17.14 -17.08 -5.56
CA ILE A 18 -16.69 -15.73 -5.89
C ILE A 18 -15.18 -15.56 -5.59
N SER A 19 -14.71 -16.10 -4.47
CA SER A 19 -13.28 -16.07 -4.11
C SER A 19 -12.41 -16.79 -5.12
N ASP A 20 -12.79 -18.02 -5.48
CA ASP A 20 -12.03 -18.87 -6.41
C ASP A 20 -11.99 -18.26 -7.82
N GLU A 21 -13.09 -17.64 -8.26
CA GLU A 21 -13.25 -17.14 -9.62
C GLU A 21 -12.74 -15.72 -9.83
N LEU A 22 -12.81 -14.87 -8.81
CA LEU A 22 -12.41 -13.46 -8.89
C LEU A 22 -11.15 -13.15 -8.09
N GLY A 23 -10.70 -14.06 -7.21
CA GLY A 23 -9.57 -13.83 -6.31
C GLY A 23 -9.81 -12.73 -5.26
N LEU A 24 -11.08 -12.36 -5.01
CA LEU A 24 -11.44 -11.28 -4.10
C LEU A 24 -11.30 -11.69 -2.63
N GLY A 25 -10.90 -10.74 -1.79
CA GLY A 25 -10.85 -10.93 -0.34
C GLY A 25 -12.25 -10.95 0.30
N PHE A 26 -12.38 -11.61 1.46
CA PHE A 26 -13.64 -11.82 2.17
C PHE A 26 -14.51 -10.55 2.30
N ASN A 27 -13.93 -9.42 2.71
CA ASN A 27 -14.68 -8.17 2.90
C ASN A 27 -15.28 -7.60 1.61
N GLN A 28 -14.59 -7.78 0.48
CA GLN A 28 -15.09 -7.34 -0.83
C GLN A 28 -16.22 -8.26 -1.31
N ILE A 29 -16.06 -9.57 -1.11
CA ILE A 29 -17.10 -10.55 -1.43
C ILE A 29 -18.38 -10.26 -0.64
N GLN A 30 -18.25 -10.04 0.68
CA GLN A 30 -19.37 -9.68 1.54
C GLN A 30 -20.04 -8.36 1.12
N LYS A 31 -19.27 -7.39 0.60
CA LYS A 31 -19.82 -6.15 0.06
C LYS A 31 -20.62 -6.39 -1.21
N ILE A 32 -20.08 -7.17 -2.15
CA ILE A 32 -20.76 -7.55 -3.41
C ILE A 32 -22.10 -8.23 -3.10
N ILE A 33 -22.09 -9.21 -2.17
CA ILE A 33 -23.31 -9.94 -1.79
C ILE A 33 -24.31 -9.00 -1.12
N ARG A 34 -23.91 -8.20 -0.13
CA ARG A 34 -24.82 -7.27 0.58
C ARG A 34 -25.40 -6.20 -0.33
N ASN A 35 -24.66 -5.74 -1.31
CA ASN A 35 -25.13 -4.77 -2.31
C ASN A 35 -26.10 -5.40 -3.34
N LYS A 36 -26.34 -6.72 -3.27
CA LYS A 36 -27.12 -7.47 -4.25
C LYS A 36 -26.52 -7.43 -5.66
N ASP A 37 -25.17 -7.34 -5.72
CA ASP A 37 -24.43 -7.34 -6.99
C ASP A 37 -24.17 -8.77 -7.49
N VAL A 38 -24.96 -9.74 -7.02
CA VAL A 38 -24.93 -11.15 -7.44
C VAL A 38 -26.34 -11.64 -7.70
N LYS A 39 -26.50 -12.45 -8.76
CA LYS A 39 -27.69 -13.27 -9.01
C LYS A 39 -27.31 -14.73 -9.02
N VAL A 40 -28.22 -15.58 -8.53
CA VAL A 40 -28.17 -17.03 -8.66
C VAL A 40 -29.45 -17.42 -9.36
N ASP A 41 -29.36 -18.10 -10.52
CA ASP A 41 -30.45 -18.43 -11.39
C ASP A 41 -31.39 -17.23 -11.64
N GLY A 42 -30.83 -16.08 -11.97
CA GLY A 42 -31.53 -14.82 -12.24
C GLY A 42 -32.08 -14.08 -11.02
N LYS A 43 -32.03 -14.65 -9.80
CA LYS A 43 -32.50 -14.00 -8.57
C LYS A 43 -31.37 -13.28 -7.85
N ARG A 44 -31.58 -12.00 -7.48
CA ARG A 44 -30.60 -11.23 -6.69
C ARG A 44 -30.44 -11.78 -5.29
N ILE A 45 -29.20 -12.01 -4.87
CA ILE A 45 -28.84 -12.58 -3.57
C ILE A 45 -28.22 -11.47 -2.71
N SER A 46 -28.62 -11.41 -1.41
CA SER A 46 -28.11 -10.45 -0.43
C SER A 46 -27.44 -11.11 0.79
N LYS A 47 -27.43 -12.45 0.83
CA LYS A 47 -26.77 -13.25 1.88
C LYS A 47 -25.92 -14.32 1.22
N ASP A 48 -24.90 -14.77 1.93
CA ASP A 48 -24.08 -15.90 1.48
C ASP A 48 -24.90 -17.18 1.57
N VAL A 49 -25.13 -17.81 0.43
CA VAL A 49 -25.97 -19.02 0.30
C VAL A 49 -25.12 -20.23 -0.09
N ASP A 50 -25.65 -21.42 0.19
CA ASP A 50 -25.09 -22.65 -0.34
C ASP A 50 -25.58 -22.85 -1.79
N LEU A 51 -24.65 -23.03 -2.70
CA LEU A 51 -24.92 -23.28 -4.13
C LEU A 51 -24.94 -24.79 -4.37
N ILE A 52 -25.88 -25.21 -5.24
CA ILE A 52 -25.91 -26.56 -5.77
C ILE A 52 -25.29 -26.64 -7.17
N ILE A 53 -24.95 -27.85 -7.59
CA ILE A 53 -24.38 -28.09 -8.93
C ILE A 53 -25.37 -27.67 -9.99
N GLY A 54 -24.90 -26.92 -10.99
CA GLY A 54 -25.67 -26.49 -12.15
C GLY A 54 -26.22 -25.09 -12.08
N GLU A 55 -26.30 -24.47 -10.87
CA GLU A 55 -26.75 -23.09 -10.72
C GLU A 55 -25.85 -22.10 -11.47
N MET A 56 -26.50 -21.12 -12.08
CA MET A 56 -25.84 -20.03 -12.82
C MET A 56 -25.69 -18.82 -11.91
N VAL A 57 -24.42 -18.41 -11.70
CA VAL A 57 -24.07 -17.24 -10.86
C VAL A 57 -23.63 -16.10 -11.76
N GLU A 58 -24.35 -14.99 -11.70
CA GLU A 58 -24.00 -13.74 -12.38
C GLU A 58 -23.49 -12.74 -11.34
N ILE A 59 -22.24 -12.26 -11.51
CA ILE A 59 -21.60 -11.30 -10.60
C ILE A 59 -21.45 -9.97 -11.30
N TYR A 60 -22.05 -8.93 -10.71
CA TYR A 60 -21.99 -7.55 -11.17
C TYR A 60 -21.07 -6.78 -10.24
N PHE A 61 -19.87 -6.44 -10.66
CA PHE A 61 -18.98 -5.65 -9.83
C PHE A 61 -18.33 -4.52 -10.62
N ASN A 62 -18.11 -3.43 -9.92
CA ASN A 62 -17.46 -2.26 -10.50
C ASN A 62 -16.02 -2.24 -9.99
N GLU A 63 -15.10 -2.83 -10.74
CA GLU A 63 -13.69 -2.74 -10.43
C GLU A 63 -13.23 -1.35 -10.86
N LYS A 64 -12.93 -0.51 -9.88
CA LYS A 64 -12.32 0.79 -10.19
C LYS A 64 -10.93 0.54 -10.76
N PRO A 65 -10.59 1.13 -11.91
CA PRO A 65 -9.25 1.00 -12.45
C PRO A 65 -8.22 1.55 -11.46
N VAL A 66 -7.05 0.96 -11.46
CA VAL A 66 -5.91 1.48 -10.71
C VAL A 66 -5.49 2.81 -11.33
N LYS A 67 -5.33 3.86 -10.51
CA LYS A 67 -4.84 5.17 -10.99
C LYS A 67 -3.36 5.03 -11.35
N ILE A 68 -3.05 5.10 -12.64
CA ILE A 68 -1.67 5.20 -13.13
C ILE A 68 -1.28 6.67 -13.05
N VAL A 69 -0.11 6.95 -12.46
CA VAL A 69 0.43 8.30 -12.29
C VAL A 69 1.52 8.58 -13.33
N TYR A 70 2.30 7.55 -13.67
CA TYR A 70 3.31 7.62 -14.72
C TYR A 70 3.43 6.26 -15.41
N GLU A 71 3.64 6.24 -16.71
CA GLU A 71 3.89 5.02 -17.47
C GLU A 71 4.76 5.33 -18.69
N ASP A 72 5.74 4.48 -18.92
CA ASP A 72 6.52 4.43 -20.15
C ASP A 72 6.74 2.98 -20.61
N ASP A 73 7.71 2.71 -21.47
CA ASP A 73 7.97 1.37 -22.01
C ASP A 73 8.55 0.42 -20.95
N ASP A 74 9.22 0.94 -19.91
CA ASP A 74 9.98 0.16 -18.96
C ASP A 74 9.38 0.11 -17.55
N ILE A 75 8.69 1.18 -17.12
CA ILE A 75 8.14 1.28 -15.77
C ILE A 75 6.69 1.75 -15.79
N VAL A 76 5.99 1.44 -14.73
CA VAL A 76 4.70 2.05 -14.40
C VAL A 76 4.67 2.42 -12.92
N VAL A 77 4.24 3.66 -12.62
CA VAL A 77 4.03 4.13 -11.26
C VAL A 77 2.52 4.31 -11.05
N ALA A 78 1.99 3.58 -10.08
CA ALA A 78 0.57 3.56 -9.80
C ALA A 78 0.27 4.02 -8.36
N PHE A 79 -0.91 4.58 -8.16
CA PHE A 79 -1.43 4.89 -6.84
C PHE A 79 -2.05 3.65 -6.20
N LYS A 80 -1.47 3.18 -5.09
CA LYS A 80 -2.01 2.12 -4.27
C LYS A 80 -3.01 2.70 -3.25
N PRO A 81 -4.28 2.32 -3.28
CA PRO A 81 -5.20 2.70 -2.21
C PRO A 81 -4.91 1.92 -0.91
N ARG A 82 -5.53 2.37 0.19
CA ARG A 82 -5.53 1.63 1.47
C ARG A 82 -6.26 0.30 1.34
N ASN A 83 -5.98 -0.62 2.25
CA ASN A 83 -6.62 -1.93 2.38
C ASN A 83 -6.41 -2.89 1.20
N ILE A 84 -5.36 -2.67 0.40
CA ILE A 84 -4.89 -3.60 -0.64
C ILE A 84 -3.38 -3.86 -0.45
N GLU A 85 -2.94 -5.08 -0.69
CA GLU A 85 -1.52 -5.43 -0.69
C GLU A 85 -0.86 -5.01 -2.01
N THR A 86 0.41 -4.69 -1.97
CA THR A 86 1.18 -4.41 -3.20
C THR A 86 1.32 -5.68 -4.02
N VAL A 87 1.71 -6.77 -3.35
CA VAL A 87 1.81 -8.14 -3.89
C VAL A 87 1.30 -9.09 -2.81
N SER A 88 0.49 -10.07 -3.18
CA SER A 88 0.00 -11.13 -2.31
C SER A 88 0.38 -12.50 -2.86
N GLU A 89 0.84 -13.38 -1.98
CA GLU A 89 1.12 -14.78 -2.34
C GLU A 89 -0.16 -15.62 -2.40
N THR A 90 -1.21 -15.20 -1.71
CA THR A 90 -2.42 -16.00 -1.52
C THR A 90 -3.64 -15.47 -2.26
N LEU A 91 -3.69 -14.17 -2.55
CA LEU A 91 -4.84 -13.52 -3.16
C LEU A 91 -4.44 -12.90 -4.50
N LYS A 92 -5.23 -13.15 -5.55
CA LYS A 92 -5.10 -12.46 -6.85
C LYS A 92 -5.71 -11.05 -6.85
N ASP A 93 -6.04 -10.51 -5.70
CA ASP A 93 -6.67 -9.20 -5.51
C ASP A 93 -5.67 -8.17 -4.95
N ASP A 94 -4.40 -8.26 -5.33
CA ASP A 94 -3.35 -7.30 -5.02
C ASP A 94 -3.17 -6.25 -6.13
N LEU A 95 -2.41 -5.20 -5.82
CA LEU A 95 -2.18 -4.10 -6.77
C LEU A 95 -1.46 -4.57 -8.03
N LEU A 96 -0.44 -5.42 -7.89
CA LEU A 96 0.34 -5.97 -9.01
C LEU A 96 -0.56 -6.72 -9.99
N SER A 97 -1.41 -7.64 -9.48
CA SER A 97 -2.32 -8.43 -10.29
C SER A 97 -3.37 -7.57 -11.01
N LYS A 98 -3.95 -6.59 -10.30
CA LYS A 98 -4.93 -5.65 -10.89
C LYS A 98 -4.30 -4.80 -11.99
N LEU A 99 -3.14 -4.23 -11.72
CA LEU A 99 -2.45 -3.37 -12.68
C LEU A 99 -1.96 -4.15 -13.90
N SER A 100 -1.38 -5.36 -13.70
CA SER A 100 -0.97 -6.24 -14.78
C SER A 100 -2.12 -6.59 -15.72
N LYS A 101 -3.30 -6.89 -15.15
CA LYS A 101 -4.53 -7.14 -15.93
C LYS A 101 -5.00 -5.89 -16.66
N GLN A 102 -4.96 -4.72 -16.02
CA GLN A 102 -5.42 -3.46 -16.59
C GLN A 102 -4.61 -3.04 -17.82
N ILE A 103 -3.28 -3.13 -17.75
CA ILE A 103 -2.39 -2.75 -18.86
C ILE A 103 -2.06 -3.93 -19.81
N ASN A 104 -2.63 -5.11 -19.52
CA ASN A 104 -2.37 -6.35 -20.28
C ASN A 104 -0.88 -6.68 -20.44
N ALA A 105 -0.10 -6.52 -19.36
CA ALA A 105 1.34 -6.76 -19.36
C ALA A 105 1.77 -7.46 -18.05
N LYS A 106 2.87 -8.24 -18.15
CA LYS A 106 3.53 -8.80 -16.98
C LYS A 106 4.32 -7.70 -16.29
N LEU A 107 4.05 -7.48 -15.00
CA LEU A 107 4.75 -6.53 -14.16
C LEU A 107 5.62 -7.23 -13.11
N PHE A 108 6.65 -6.53 -12.65
CA PHE A 108 7.55 -6.97 -11.61
C PHE A 108 7.55 -5.94 -10.46
N ALA A 109 7.25 -6.40 -9.26
CA ALA A 109 7.37 -5.56 -8.07
C ALA A 109 8.85 -5.38 -7.69
N VAL A 110 9.26 -4.15 -7.40
CA VAL A 110 10.61 -3.79 -6.95
C VAL A 110 10.61 -3.24 -5.52
N HIS A 111 9.48 -2.71 -5.07
CA HIS A 111 9.24 -2.35 -3.66
C HIS A 111 7.78 -2.53 -3.29
N ARG A 112 7.46 -2.30 -2.02
CA ARG A 112 6.09 -2.45 -1.52
C ARG A 112 5.74 -1.38 -0.51
N LEU A 113 4.44 -1.12 -0.38
CA LEU A 113 3.84 -0.41 0.74
C LEU A 113 3.06 -1.38 1.62
N ASP A 114 2.91 -1.04 2.89
CA ASP A 114 2.04 -1.78 3.81
C ASP A 114 0.59 -1.77 3.29
N ARG A 115 -0.21 -2.75 3.68
CA ARG A 115 -1.60 -2.90 3.25
C ARG A 115 -2.41 -1.60 3.42
N ASN A 116 -2.25 -0.92 4.56
CA ASN A 116 -2.99 0.29 4.90
C ASN A 116 -2.25 1.59 4.57
N THR A 117 -1.02 1.53 4.07
CA THR A 117 -0.32 2.70 3.50
C THR A 117 -0.80 2.92 2.07
N GLU A 118 -1.18 4.14 1.74
CA GLU A 118 -1.54 4.55 0.38
C GLU A 118 -0.38 5.26 -0.32
N GLY A 119 -0.48 5.44 -1.64
CA GLY A 119 0.47 6.25 -2.40
C GLY A 119 1.16 5.53 -3.55
N LEU A 120 2.27 6.09 -4.00
CA LEU A 120 3.00 5.69 -5.19
C LEU A 120 3.73 4.37 -5.01
N VAL A 121 3.55 3.47 -5.97
CA VAL A 121 4.33 2.23 -6.12
C VAL A 121 4.81 2.12 -7.55
N CYS A 122 6.12 1.91 -7.71
CA CYS A 122 6.75 1.66 -9.00
C CYS A 122 6.84 0.16 -9.27
N PHE A 123 6.54 -0.23 -10.52
CA PHE A 123 6.70 -1.58 -11.05
C PHE A 123 7.52 -1.54 -12.32
N ALA A 124 8.34 -2.54 -12.55
CA ALA A 124 9.02 -2.73 -13.81
C ALA A 124 8.14 -3.50 -14.80
N LYS A 125 8.21 -3.16 -16.08
CA LYS A 125 7.48 -3.83 -17.19
C LYS A 125 8.31 -4.93 -17.86
N ASN A 126 9.63 -4.94 -17.63
CA ASN A 126 10.54 -5.96 -18.13
C ASN A 126 11.65 -6.28 -17.11
N LYS A 127 12.45 -7.30 -17.42
CA LYS A 127 13.50 -7.76 -16.50
C LYS A 127 14.66 -6.78 -16.37
N GLN A 128 15.06 -6.11 -17.44
CA GLN A 128 16.18 -5.15 -17.43
C GLN A 128 15.82 -3.95 -16.53
N ALA A 129 14.61 -3.41 -16.68
CA ALA A 129 14.10 -2.36 -15.80
C ALA A 129 14.00 -2.82 -14.34
N LYS A 130 13.59 -4.09 -14.11
CA LYS A 130 13.56 -4.65 -12.74
C LYS A 130 14.95 -4.68 -12.12
N ASP A 131 15.94 -5.22 -12.82
CA ASP A 131 17.30 -5.35 -12.32
C ASP A 131 17.90 -3.95 -12.02
N SER A 132 17.65 -2.97 -12.89
CA SER A 132 18.05 -1.56 -12.71
C SER A 132 17.40 -0.93 -11.49
N LEU A 133 16.08 -1.06 -11.33
CA LEU A 133 15.36 -0.53 -10.16
C LEU A 133 15.75 -1.23 -8.84
N ASP A 134 15.99 -2.55 -8.85
CA ASP A 134 16.47 -3.27 -7.67
C ASP A 134 17.86 -2.75 -7.23
N ASN A 135 18.76 -2.47 -8.18
CA ASN A 135 20.06 -1.86 -7.92
C ASN A 135 19.90 -0.44 -7.35
N ALA A 136 19.06 0.39 -7.97
CA ALA A 136 18.79 1.75 -7.50
C ALA A 136 18.23 1.76 -6.07
N ILE A 137 17.33 0.83 -5.72
CA ILE A 137 16.82 0.69 -4.35
C ILE A 137 17.93 0.26 -3.39
N LYS A 138 18.76 -0.71 -3.77
CA LYS A 138 19.87 -1.21 -2.96
C LYS A 138 20.91 -0.11 -2.69
N ASN A 139 21.21 0.71 -3.69
CA ASN A 139 22.17 1.80 -3.63
C ASN A 139 21.57 3.10 -3.04
N ARG A 140 20.24 3.13 -2.75
CA ARG A 140 19.51 4.31 -2.28
C ARG A 140 19.41 5.43 -3.32
N GLU A 141 19.40 5.08 -4.57
CA GLU A 141 19.25 5.94 -5.74
C GLU A 141 17.79 6.16 -6.11
N LEU A 142 16.86 5.38 -5.55
CA LEU A 142 15.42 5.65 -5.58
C LEU A 142 15.01 6.29 -4.25
N GLU A 143 14.90 7.62 -4.23
CA GLU A 143 14.44 8.35 -3.06
C GLU A 143 12.91 8.23 -2.93
N LYS A 144 12.45 8.03 -1.70
CA LYS A 144 11.03 7.82 -1.37
C LYS A 144 10.61 8.77 -0.28
N PHE A 145 9.63 9.62 -0.58
CA PHE A 145 9.08 10.59 0.36
C PHE A 145 7.62 10.29 0.67
N TYR A 146 7.27 10.50 1.91
CA TYR A 146 5.93 10.26 2.45
C TYR A 146 5.39 11.51 3.11
N ILE A 147 4.07 11.66 3.09
CA ILE A 147 3.35 12.54 3.99
C ILE A 147 2.81 11.70 5.13
N ALA A 148 3.08 12.12 6.36
CA ALA A 148 2.56 11.50 7.57
C ALA A 148 1.84 12.53 8.43
N LYS A 149 0.62 12.25 8.91
CA LYS A 149 -0.03 13.02 9.98
C LYS A 149 0.23 12.30 11.30
N VAL A 150 0.95 12.96 12.20
CA VAL A 150 1.33 12.43 13.50
C VAL A 150 0.60 13.13 14.63
N ILE A 151 0.50 12.45 15.78
CA ILE A 151 -0.05 12.99 17.02
C ILE A 151 1.10 13.73 17.73
N GLY A 152 0.83 14.99 18.14
CA GLY A 152 1.80 15.86 18.79
C GLY A 152 2.57 16.75 17.81
N VAL A 153 3.39 17.62 18.40
CA VAL A 153 4.19 18.63 17.70
C VAL A 153 5.67 18.40 18.00
N PRO A 154 6.46 17.94 17.00
CA PRO A 154 7.90 17.76 17.19
C PRO A 154 8.58 19.08 17.58
N GLU A 155 9.43 19.04 18.61
CA GLU A 155 10.21 20.20 19.03
C GLU A 155 11.13 20.71 17.92
N LYS A 156 11.73 19.78 17.16
CA LYS A 156 12.58 20.08 16.02
C LYS A 156 11.76 20.16 14.74
N LYS A 157 11.96 21.19 13.95
CA LYS A 157 11.31 21.36 12.64
C LYS A 157 11.76 20.36 11.57
N GLY A 158 12.81 19.60 11.84
CA GLY A 158 13.31 18.50 11.02
C GLY A 158 14.48 17.81 11.69
N GLU A 159 14.62 16.52 11.45
CA GLU A 159 15.68 15.71 12.03
C GLU A 159 16.02 14.50 11.13
N LYS A 160 17.30 14.11 11.16
CA LYS A 160 17.79 12.87 10.57
C LYS A 160 17.88 11.82 11.68
N LEU A 161 16.95 10.90 11.67
CA LEU A 161 16.84 9.86 12.69
C LEU A 161 17.64 8.62 12.29
N VAL A 162 18.39 8.10 13.25
CA VAL A 162 19.10 6.81 13.13
C VAL A 162 18.74 5.98 14.35
N ALA A 163 18.31 4.75 14.12
CA ALA A 163 17.99 3.78 15.17
C ALA A 163 18.20 2.35 14.65
N TYR A 164 17.84 1.35 15.42
CA TYR A 164 17.96 -0.06 15.09
C TYR A 164 16.62 -0.74 15.20
N LEU A 165 16.28 -1.61 14.23
CA LEU A 165 14.97 -2.22 14.11
C LEU A 165 15.09 -3.73 14.01
N LYS A 166 14.25 -4.45 14.76
CA LYS A 166 14.10 -5.90 14.69
C LYS A 166 12.65 -6.28 14.44
N LYS A 167 12.42 -7.20 13.51
CA LYS A 167 11.10 -7.77 13.24
C LYS A 167 10.80 -8.90 14.21
N ASP A 168 9.59 -8.89 14.77
CA ASP A 168 8.98 -10.01 15.48
C ASP A 168 8.01 -10.70 14.54
N GLU A 169 8.41 -11.85 14.03
CA GLU A 169 7.60 -12.63 13.07
C GLU A 169 6.28 -13.08 13.67
N MET A 170 6.28 -13.49 14.97
CA MET A 170 5.08 -14.01 15.62
C MET A 170 4.02 -12.93 15.85
N LYS A 171 4.45 -11.70 16.18
CA LYS A 171 3.54 -10.57 16.40
C LYS A 171 3.26 -9.75 15.14
N SER A 172 3.95 -10.04 14.04
CA SER A 172 3.91 -9.20 12.83
C SER A 172 4.13 -7.72 13.12
N MET A 173 5.03 -7.41 14.07
CA MET A 173 5.43 -6.09 14.51
C MET A 173 6.93 -5.91 14.40
N VAL A 174 7.40 -4.68 14.57
CA VAL A 174 8.82 -4.39 14.70
C VAL A 174 9.08 -3.60 15.98
N PHE A 175 10.27 -3.78 16.53
CA PHE A 175 10.77 -3.04 17.70
C PHE A 175 11.92 -2.14 17.27
N VAL A 176 11.95 -0.94 17.82
CA VAL A 176 12.99 0.07 17.57
C VAL A 176 13.80 0.29 18.85
N SER A 177 15.11 0.45 18.71
CA SER A 177 16.05 0.73 19.79
C SER A 177 17.05 1.80 19.36
N ASP A 178 17.39 2.73 20.25
CA ASP A 178 18.44 3.73 20.00
C ASP A 178 19.84 3.11 20.03
N LYS A 179 20.00 1.95 20.65
CA LYS A 179 21.29 1.26 20.77
C LYS A 179 21.30 0.02 19.89
N PHE A 180 22.45 -0.21 19.25
CA PHE A 180 22.68 -1.44 18.50
C PHE A 180 22.51 -2.67 19.41
N GLN A 181 21.82 -3.67 18.89
CA GLN A 181 21.66 -4.99 19.49
C GLN A 181 21.84 -6.06 18.40
N SER A 182 22.35 -7.22 18.78
CA SER A 182 22.51 -8.34 17.84
C SER A 182 21.16 -8.73 17.21
N GLY A 183 21.13 -8.82 15.88
CA GLY A 183 19.93 -9.16 15.12
C GLY A 183 19.00 -7.96 14.85
N PHE A 184 19.44 -6.73 15.13
CA PHE A 184 18.78 -5.50 14.71
C PHE A 184 19.46 -4.91 13.48
N ASP A 185 18.67 -4.42 12.53
CA ASP A 185 19.13 -3.66 11.36
C ASP A 185 19.15 -2.16 11.63
N GLU A 186 20.18 -1.45 11.17
CA GLU A 186 20.19 0.02 11.20
C GLU A 186 19.08 0.57 10.28
N ILE A 187 18.33 1.53 10.80
CA ILE A 187 17.32 2.27 10.07
C ILE A 187 17.61 3.77 10.06
N LYS A 188 17.33 4.40 8.89
CA LYS A 188 17.47 5.85 8.69
C LYS A 188 16.19 6.43 8.14
N THR A 189 15.63 7.42 8.82
CA THR A 189 14.40 8.11 8.46
C THR A 189 14.61 9.60 8.73
N ASN A 190 14.45 10.43 7.71
CA ASN A 190 14.54 11.88 7.90
C ASN A 190 13.11 12.45 7.91
N TYR A 191 12.86 13.46 8.72
CA TYR A 191 11.58 14.16 8.64
C TYR A 191 11.76 15.68 8.64
N LYS A 192 10.76 16.37 8.08
CA LYS A 192 10.57 17.82 8.13
C LYS A 192 9.11 18.12 8.47
N VAL A 193 8.87 19.00 9.44
CA VAL A 193 7.53 19.49 9.77
C VAL A 193 7.09 20.46 8.69
N ILE A 194 5.97 20.16 8.01
CA ILE A 194 5.38 21.04 7.00
C ILE A 194 4.43 22.02 7.66
N GLN A 195 3.55 21.51 8.52
CA GLN A 195 2.57 22.30 9.27
C GLN A 195 2.20 21.58 10.57
N SER A 196 1.70 22.32 11.55
CA SER A 196 1.24 21.78 12.83
C SER A 196 0.17 22.66 13.45
N ASP A 197 -0.72 22.05 14.21
CA ASP A 197 -1.64 22.69 15.15
C ASP A 197 -1.28 22.28 16.60
N GLU A 198 -2.20 22.43 17.54
CA GLU A 198 -1.98 22.08 18.96
C GLU A 198 -1.84 20.56 19.19
N ASN A 199 -2.47 19.73 18.36
CA ASN A 199 -2.59 18.28 18.57
C ASN A 199 -1.85 17.44 17.53
N PHE A 200 -1.61 17.98 16.34
CA PHE A 200 -1.10 17.22 15.19
C PHE A 200 -0.01 17.96 14.44
N SER A 201 0.79 17.17 13.74
CA SER A 201 1.73 17.69 12.76
C SER A 201 1.63 16.91 11.46
N ILE A 202 1.82 17.61 10.35
CA ILE A 202 2.06 17.01 9.03
C ILE A 202 3.57 17.00 8.81
N LEU A 203 4.11 15.83 8.60
CA LEU A 203 5.53 15.62 8.32
C LEU A 203 5.71 15.20 6.86
N GLU A 204 6.72 15.77 6.22
CA GLU A 204 7.35 15.15 5.06
C GLU A 204 8.44 14.22 5.59
N VAL A 205 8.41 12.96 5.19
CA VAL A 205 9.30 11.91 5.68
C VAL A 205 10.06 11.30 4.52
N GLU A 206 11.38 11.37 4.55
CA GLU A 206 12.25 10.66 3.62
C GLU A 206 12.61 9.29 4.19
N LEU A 207 12.32 8.23 3.42
CA LEU A 207 12.63 6.86 3.78
C LEU A 207 13.98 6.45 3.18
N VAL A 208 15.07 6.67 3.93
CA VAL A 208 16.44 6.36 3.47
C VAL A 208 16.72 4.86 3.43
N THR A 209 16.25 4.10 4.44
CA THR A 209 16.25 2.64 4.47
C THR A 209 14.81 2.14 4.39
N GLY A 210 14.57 0.93 3.85
CA GLY A 210 13.22 0.43 3.55
C GLY A 210 12.84 -0.83 4.32
N LYS A 211 12.86 -0.80 5.67
CA LYS A 211 12.46 -1.96 6.48
C LYS A 211 10.95 -1.97 6.74
N THR A 212 10.41 -3.15 7.00
CA THR A 212 8.98 -3.36 7.33
C THR A 212 8.52 -2.40 8.42
N HIS A 213 7.40 -1.69 8.20
CA HIS A 213 6.79 -0.73 9.14
C HIS A 213 7.74 0.39 9.63
N GLN A 214 8.89 0.62 8.98
CA GLN A 214 9.94 1.49 9.49
C GLN A 214 9.45 2.88 9.90
N ILE A 215 8.82 3.64 9.01
CA ILE A 215 8.33 5.00 9.31
C ILE A 215 7.39 4.96 10.51
N ARG A 216 6.46 4.03 10.53
CA ARG A 216 5.43 3.88 11.55
C ARG A 216 6.02 3.65 12.93
N ALA A 217 6.91 2.66 13.04
CA ALA A 217 7.57 2.30 14.29
C ALA A 217 8.59 3.37 14.74
N HIS A 218 9.34 3.97 13.79
CA HIS A 218 10.36 4.96 14.12
C HIS A 218 9.75 6.27 14.63
N LEU A 219 8.69 6.77 13.97
CA LEU A 219 7.97 7.95 14.45
C LEU A 219 7.27 7.71 15.80
N ALA A 220 6.68 6.53 16.02
CA ALA A 220 6.13 6.16 17.32
C ALA A 220 7.20 6.07 18.41
N HIS A 221 8.39 5.54 18.10
CA HIS A 221 9.52 5.41 19.02
C HIS A 221 10.01 6.78 19.54
N ILE A 222 10.02 7.79 18.67
CA ILE A 222 10.39 9.16 19.08
C ILE A 222 9.23 9.97 19.68
N GLY A 223 8.08 9.33 19.96
CA GLY A 223 6.94 9.96 20.64
C GLY A 223 5.91 10.62 19.74
N TYR A 224 6.03 10.52 18.41
CA TYR A 224 5.09 11.11 17.45
C TYR A 224 4.41 10.03 16.58
N PRO A 225 3.52 9.19 17.15
CA PRO A 225 2.89 8.10 16.44
C PRO A 225 1.96 8.62 15.34
N ILE A 226 1.86 7.87 14.24
CA ILE A 226 1.00 8.21 13.11
C ILE A 226 -0.47 8.05 13.51
N LEU A 227 -1.28 9.06 13.22
CA LEU A 227 -2.73 9.05 13.46
C LEU A 227 -3.38 7.93 12.63
N GLY A 228 -4.21 7.10 13.28
CA GLY A 228 -4.90 5.97 12.64
C GLY A 228 -4.06 4.69 12.53
N ASP A 229 -2.83 4.68 13.05
CA ASP A 229 -2.03 3.45 13.07
C ASP A 229 -2.53 2.50 14.16
N GLU A 230 -2.96 1.30 13.76
CA GLU A 230 -3.51 0.28 14.68
C GLU A 230 -2.43 -0.42 15.51
N LYS A 231 -1.15 -0.45 15.04
CA LYS A 231 -0.06 -1.21 15.67
C LYS A 231 0.83 -0.34 16.56
N TYR A 232 1.15 0.86 16.08
CA TYR A 232 2.12 1.77 16.73
C TYR A 232 1.48 3.09 17.16
N GLY A 233 0.21 3.31 16.80
CA GLY A 233 -0.52 4.54 17.09
C GLY A 233 -1.12 4.58 18.50
N ASN A 234 -1.77 5.70 18.81
CA ASN A 234 -2.51 5.89 20.04
C ASN A 234 -3.98 5.49 19.83
N VAL A 235 -4.43 4.44 20.55
CA VAL A 235 -5.77 3.86 20.40
C VAL A 235 -6.87 4.86 20.78
N GLU A 236 -6.66 5.67 21.82
CA GLU A 236 -7.65 6.67 22.29
C GLU A 236 -7.82 7.78 21.26
N PHE A 237 -6.73 8.34 20.77
CA PHE A 237 -6.75 9.33 19.68
C PHE A 237 -7.38 8.76 18.41
N ASN A 238 -7.03 7.55 18.01
CA ASN A 238 -7.61 6.92 16.83
C ASN A 238 -9.14 6.78 16.96
N ARG A 239 -9.65 6.43 18.15
CA ARG A 239 -11.08 6.34 18.45
C ARG A 239 -11.73 7.72 18.44
N LEU A 240 -11.13 8.70 19.13
CA LEU A 240 -11.64 10.07 19.23
C LEU A 240 -11.82 10.71 17.85
N TYR A 241 -10.81 10.57 16.99
CA TYR A 241 -10.81 11.13 15.63
C TYR A 241 -11.38 10.19 14.57
N LYS A 242 -11.99 9.05 14.98
CA LYS A 242 -12.61 8.03 14.11
C LYS A 242 -11.71 7.59 12.96
N LYS A 243 -10.40 7.51 13.20
CA LYS A 243 -9.42 7.09 12.18
C LYS A 243 -9.21 5.58 12.25
N LYS A 244 -9.51 4.92 11.12
CA LYS A 244 -9.40 3.47 10.96
C LYS A 244 -8.08 3.03 10.35
N TYR A 245 -7.46 3.89 9.54
CA TYR A 245 -6.24 3.58 8.80
C TYR A 245 -5.19 4.66 9.06
N GLN A 246 -3.94 4.25 9.04
CA GLN A 246 -2.79 5.15 9.23
C GLN A 246 -2.78 6.29 8.21
N SER A 247 -2.60 7.50 8.70
CA SER A 247 -2.46 8.71 7.88
C SER A 247 -1.03 8.80 7.34
N LEU A 248 -0.71 7.90 6.40
CA LEU A 248 0.61 7.75 5.77
C LEU A 248 0.46 7.52 4.27
N CYS A 249 1.06 8.38 3.46
CA CYS A 249 1.00 8.34 2.00
C CYS A 249 2.39 8.46 1.39
N ALA A 250 2.80 7.48 0.58
CA ALA A 250 3.97 7.59 -0.29
C ALA A 250 3.63 8.54 -1.44
N TYR A 251 4.12 9.80 -1.36
CA TYR A 251 3.63 10.83 -2.26
C TYR A 251 4.61 11.23 -3.35
N LYS A 252 5.92 10.95 -3.18
CA LYS A 252 6.94 11.40 -4.11
C LYS A 252 8.05 10.36 -4.26
N LEU A 253 8.47 10.12 -5.50
CA LEU A 253 9.61 9.31 -5.90
C LEU A 253 10.57 10.17 -6.72
N ILE A 254 11.88 10.06 -6.47
CA ILE A 254 12.92 10.67 -7.28
C ILE A 254 13.89 9.56 -7.70
N PHE A 255 14.17 9.50 -8.98
CA PHE A 255 15.03 8.46 -9.57
C PHE A 255 16.41 9.05 -9.86
N HIS A 256 17.44 8.31 -9.49
CA HIS A 256 18.83 8.61 -9.83
C HIS A 256 19.44 7.39 -10.49
N PHE A 257 20.03 7.58 -11.66
CA PHE A 257 20.64 6.50 -12.44
C PHE A 257 21.97 6.95 -13.01
N ASP A 258 22.98 6.10 -12.92
CA ASP A 258 24.25 6.32 -13.58
C ASP A 258 24.09 6.33 -15.13
N ARG A 259 25.05 6.99 -15.81
CA ARG A 259 25.06 7.13 -17.28
C ARG A 259 25.02 5.81 -18.06
N ASN A 260 25.49 4.74 -17.45
CA ASN A 260 25.52 3.39 -18.07
C ASN A 260 24.35 2.51 -17.64
N ASP A 261 23.45 3.03 -16.80
CA ASP A 261 22.27 2.27 -16.36
C ASP A 261 21.23 2.18 -17.49
N TYR A 262 20.53 1.05 -17.56
CA TYR A 262 19.46 0.83 -18.52
C TYR A 262 18.35 1.89 -18.44
N LEU A 263 18.05 2.35 -17.23
CA LEU A 263 17.05 3.39 -16.96
C LEU A 263 17.63 4.81 -16.86
N HIS A 264 18.86 5.05 -17.33
CA HIS A 264 19.50 6.38 -17.25
C HIS A 264 18.61 7.53 -17.75
N ARG A 265 17.74 7.29 -18.75
CA ARG A 265 16.80 8.30 -19.23
C ARG A 265 15.82 8.83 -18.16
N LEU A 266 15.67 8.11 -17.06
CA LEU A 266 14.85 8.52 -15.90
C LEU A 266 15.68 9.23 -14.80
N ASP A 267 16.98 9.45 -15.02
CA ASP A 267 17.80 10.17 -14.05
C ASP A 267 17.25 11.57 -13.79
N GLY A 268 17.16 11.95 -12.52
CA GLY A 268 16.54 13.20 -12.08
C GLY A 268 15.00 13.28 -12.22
N THR A 269 14.35 12.22 -12.71
CA THR A 269 12.89 12.22 -12.85
C THR A 269 12.22 12.24 -11.48
N LEU A 270 11.31 13.20 -11.29
CA LEU A 270 10.47 13.35 -10.12
C LEU A 270 9.04 12.99 -10.47
N ILE A 271 8.44 12.05 -9.71
CA ILE A 271 7.04 11.69 -9.81
C ILE A 271 6.39 11.96 -8.46
N GLU A 272 5.40 12.86 -8.42
CA GLU A 272 4.74 13.21 -7.16
C GLU A 272 3.22 13.33 -7.30
N LEU A 273 2.53 13.14 -6.19
CA LEU A 273 1.11 13.43 -6.03
C LEU A 273 0.94 14.88 -5.59
N ASP A 274 -0.13 15.52 -6.03
CA ASP A 274 -0.53 16.79 -5.40
C ASP A 274 -0.85 16.52 -3.92
N LYS A 275 -0.19 17.24 -3.02
CA LYS A 275 -0.41 17.12 -1.57
C LYS A 275 -1.85 17.41 -1.20
N ASN A 276 -2.53 18.29 -1.96
CA ASN A 276 -3.94 18.61 -1.74
C ASN A 276 -4.90 17.44 -2.03
N ASP A 277 -4.46 16.45 -2.84
CA ASP A 277 -5.21 15.21 -3.11
C ASP A 277 -5.10 14.20 -1.97
N ILE A 278 -4.18 14.40 -1.01
CA ILE A 278 -4.00 13.53 0.14
C ILE A 278 -5.03 13.91 1.22
N GLU A 279 -5.99 13.02 1.47
CA GLU A 279 -7.15 13.26 2.36
C GLU A 279 -6.79 13.89 3.71
N PHE A 280 -5.67 13.49 4.30
CA PHE A 280 -5.26 13.92 5.64
C PHE A 280 -4.20 15.05 5.64
N PHE A 281 -3.84 15.60 4.48
CA PHE A 281 -2.84 16.67 4.37
C PHE A 281 -3.31 17.98 5.02
N LYS A 282 -4.61 18.14 5.21
CA LYS A 282 -5.17 19.31 5.91
C LYS A 282 -5.17 19.07 7.42
N ILE A 283 -4.76 20.08 8.18
CA ILE A 283 -4.85 20.15 9.65
C ILE A 283 -6.17 20.74 10.06
#